data_ddbeaa9c891250f4ec2aebd759b35ac5
#
_entry.id   ddbeaa9c891250f4ec2aebd759b35ac5
#
_cell.length_a   1.000
_cell.length_b   1.000
_cell.length_c   1.000
_cell.angle_alpha   90.00
_cell.angle_beta   90.00
_cell.angle_gamma   90.00
#
_symmetry.space_group_name_H-M   'P 1'
#
loop_
_entity.id
_entity.type
_entity.pdbx_description
1 polymer ?
#
loop_
_entity_poly.entity_id
_entity_poly.type
_entity_poly.pdbx_seq_one_letter_code
_entity_poly.pdbx_strand_id
1 'polypeptide(L)'
;PTEGSATVCGFDTNNQSIEVRRQIGYLPEHNPLYLDMYVKEFLEFIGGLYKIKNSKERVKEMIEATGLQVEQNKKIGALSKGYRQRVGLAQAMIHDPKVLIMDEPTTGLDPNQLEEIRGLIKKLGKEKTVMLSTHIMQEVEAVCDRVIIINKGEIVANDTTETLQKNTTKQVITVEFDKDVSVNSLKSIQGVEDAILIDGKTWKVISDVENDVRKELFNYAVKHNLSVLTMNKEEQKLEDVFKALTKK
;
A
#
# COMPACT_ATOMS: atom_id res chain seq x y z
N PRO A 1 0.62 23.62 10.39
CA PRO A 1 1.66 22.96 11.19
C PRO A 1 1.92 23.74 12.48
N THR A 2 2.41 23.06 13.53
CA THR A 2 2.77 23.71 14.80
C THR A 2 4.03 24.56 14.61
N GLU A 3 4.94 24.06 13.79
CA GLU A 3 6.16 24.73 13.35
C GLU A 3 6.47 24.37 11.90
N GLY A 4 7.32 25.15 11.24
CA GLY A 4 7.69 24.95 9.85
C GLY A 4 6.65 25.47 8.87
N SER A 5 6.84 25.15 7.59
CA SER A 5 5.96 25.54 6.47
C SER A 5 5.76 24.39 5.50
N ALA A 6 4.62 24.40 4.83
CA ALA A 6 4.35 23.46 3.75
C ALA A 6 3.66 24.20 2.59
N THR A 7 3.90 23.72 1.37
CA THR A 7 3.33 24.30 0.16
C THR A 7 2.64 23.20 -0.65
N VAL A 8 1.42 23.46 -1.08
CA VAL A 8 0.66 22.53 -1.93
C VAL A 8 0.22 23.26 -3.20
N CYS A 9 0.61 22.73 -4.35
CA CYS A 9 0.34 23.35 -5.66
C CYS A 9 0.73 24.84 -5.75
N GLY A 10 1.79 25.24 -5.04
CA GLY A 10 2.28 26.63 -5.00
C GLY A 10 1.62 27.51 -3.93
N PHE A 11 0.63 27.01 -3.17
CA PHE A 11 -0.02 27.75 -2.10
C PHE A 11 0.54 27.37 -0.73
N ASP A 12 0.84 28.39 0.09
CA ASP A 12 1.32 28.21 1.46
C ASP A 12 0.19 27.78 2.41
N THR A 13 0.44 26.74 3.20
CA THR A 13 -0.60 26.15 4.09
C THR A 13 -1.04 27.08 5.23
N ASN A 14 -0.19 28.01 5.66
CA ASN A 14 -0.49 28.93 6.77
C ASN A 14 -1.27 30.15 6.28
N ASN A 15 -0.85 30.74 5.16
CA ASN A 15 -1.35 32.03 4.68
C ASN A 15 -2.45 31.89 3.63
N GLN A 16 -2.53 30.74 2.92
CA GLN A 16 -3.43 30.48 1.79
C GLN A 16 -4.22 29.18 2.02
N SER A 17 -4.74 28.98 3.22
CA SER A 17 -5.35 27.70 3.63
C SER A 17 -6.62 27.33 2.86
N ILE A 18 -7.35 28.31 2.32
CA ILE A 18 -8.56 28.06 1.50
C ILE A 18 -8.14 27.59 0.11
N GLU A 19 -7.16 28.22 -0.50
CA GLU A 19 -6.59 27.84 -1.79
C GLU A 19 -6.00 26.44 -1.73
N VAL A 20 -5.27 26.11 -0.66
CA VAL A 20 -4.76 24.76 -0.40
C VAL A 20 -5.88 23.75 -0.33
N ARG A 21 -6.93 24.01 0.46
CA ARG A 21 -8.08 23.09 0.59
C ARG A 21 -8.86 22.88 -0.71
N ARG A 22 -8.84 23.83 -1.62
CA ARG A 22 -9.41 23.67 -2.97
C ARG A 22 -8.59 22.74 -3.86
N GLN A 23 -7.28 22.58 -3.58
CA GLN A 23 -6.40 21.69 -4.33
C GLN A 23 -6.37 20.27 -3.75
N ILE A 24 -6.88 20.06 -2.53
CA ILE A 24 -6.79 18.78 -1.81
C ILE A 24 -8.19 18.17 -1.68
N GLY A 25 -8.30 16.90 -2.06
CA GLY A 25 -9.37 16.01 -1.60
C GLY A 25 -8.85 15.17 -0.44
N TYR A 26 -9.59 15.10 0.64
CA TYR A 26 -9.20 14.35 1.82
C TYR A 26 -10.21 13.27 2.17
N LEU A 27 -9.73 12.05 2.31
CA LEU A 27 -10.49 10.88 2.78
C LEU A 27 -9.91 10.45 4.13
N PRO A 28 -10.55 10.77 5.26
CA PRO A 28 -10.11 10.30 6.57
C PRO A 28 -10.44 8.81 6.76
N GLU A 29 -9.71 8.15 7.67
CA GLU A 29 -9.98 6.75 8.06
C GLU A 29 -11.43 6.56 8.50
N HIS A 30 -11.90 7.43 9.39
CA HIS A 30 -13.29 7.46 9.88
C HIS A 30 -14.06 8.57 9.17
N ASN A 31 -14.74 8.19 8.11
CA ASN A 31 -15.45 9.13 7.24
C ASN A 31 -16.71 9.70 7.94
N PRO A 32 -16.80 11.02 8.20
CA PRO A 32 -17.95 11.65 8.88
C PRO A 32 -19.10 11.85 7.90
N LEU A 33 -19.66 10.77 7.36
CA LEU A 33 -20.78 10.80 6.43
C LEU A 33 -22.11 11.04 7.14
N TYR A 34 -23.04 11.71 6.47
CA TYR A 34 -24.42 11.90 6.98
C TYR A 34 -25.24 10.65 6.67
N LEU A 35 -25.31 9.74 7.67
CA LEU A 35 -25.86 8.39 7.50
C LEU A 35 -27.35 8.37 7.10
N ASP A 36 -28.10 9.40 7.44
CA ASP A 36 -29.55 9.52 7.12
C ASP A 36 -29.80 10.05 5.71
N MET A 37 -28.79 10.63 5.05
CA MET A 37 -28.93 11.13 3.68
C MET A 37 -28.78 9.97 2.66
N TYR A 38 -29.43 10.13 1.51
CA TYR A 38 -29.18 9.29 0.34
C TYR A 38 -27.84 9.64 -0.28
N VAL A 39 -27.15 8.66 -0.90
CA VAL A 39 -25.82 8.87 -1.51
C VAL A 39 -25.83 10.05 -2.48
N LYS A 40 -26.78 10.06 -3.41
CA LYS A 40 -26.89 11.12 -4.42
C LYS A 40 -27.16 12.49 -3.78
N GLU A 41 -28.08 12.55 -2.82
CA GLU A 41 -28.42 13.77 -2.07
C GLU A 41 -27.18 14.34 -1.34
N PHE A 42 -26.43 13.47 -0.67
CA PHE A 42 -25.21 13.85 0.01
C PHE A 42 -24.16 14.44 -0.94
N LEU A 43 -23.94 13.79 -2.10
CA LEU A 43 -22.98 14.28 -3.09
C LEU A 43 -23.45 15.61 -3.72
N GLU A 44 -24.75 15.78 -3.95
CA GLU A 44 -25.33 17.06 -4.41
C GLU A 44 -25.14 18.17 -3.37
N PHE A 45 -25.35 17.85 -2.08
CA PHE A 45 -25.09 18.77 -0.98
C PHE A 45 -23.62 19.22 -0.93
N ILE A 46 -22.66 18.27 -1.01
CA ILE A 46 -21.23 18.57 -1.05
C ILE A 46 -20.88 19.41 -2.29
N GLY A 47 -21.40 19.05 -3.47
CA GLY A 47 -21.22 19.84 -4.69
C GLY A 47 -21.70 21.29 -4.56
N GLY A 48 -22.78 21.48 -3.82
CA GLY A 48 -23.31 22.81 -3.48
C GLY A 48 -22.36 23.62 -2.59
N LEU A 49 -21.74 23.00 -1.58
CA LEU A 49 -20.75 23.65 -0.72
C LEU A 49 -19.54 24.17 -1.50
N TYR A 50 -19.06 23.40 -2.50
CA TYR A 50 -18.00 23.80 -3.40
C TYR A 50 -18.45 24.74 -4.54
N LYS A 51 -19.75 25.07 -4.62
CA LYS A 51 -20.35 25.93 -5.65
C LYS A 51 -20.05 25.45 -7.07
N ILE A 52 -20.14 24.14 -7.29
CA ILE A 52 -19.89 23.52 -8.62
C ILE A 52 -21.02 23.90 -9.56
N LYS A 53 -20.71 24.54 -10.69
CA LYS A 53 -21.70 25.07 -11.66
C LYS A 53 -22.60 23.96 -12.23
N ASN A 54 -22.05 22.82 -12.61
CA ASN A 54 -22.79 21.68 -13.16
C ASN A 54 -22.81 20.52 -12.14
N SER A 55 -23.32 20.81 -10.93
CA SER A 55 -23.26 19.88 -9.79
C SER A 55 -23.90 18.52 -10.10
N LYS A 56 -25.01 18.47 -10.84
CA LYS A 56 -25.72 17.23 -11.15
C LYS A 56 -24.89 16.32 -12.07
N GLU A 57 -24.28 16.87 -13.12
CA GLU A 57 -23.38 16.15 -14.02
C GLU A 57 -22.16 15.64 -13.27
N ARG A 58 -21.58 16.51 -12.43
CA ARG A 58 -20.41 16.14 -11.62
C ARG A 58 -20.72 15.04 -10.61
N VAL A 59 -21.88 15.07 -9.97
CA VAL A 59 -22.35 13.98 -9.08
C VAL A 59 -22.49 12.68 -9.85
N LYS A 60 -23.06 12.70 -11.05
CA LYS A 60 -23.16 11.51 -11.90
C LYS A 60 -21.79 10.95 -12.26
N GLU A 61 -20.84 11.79 -12.66
CA GLU A 61 -19.44 11.38 -12.92
C GLU A 61 -18.81 10.73 -11.69
N MET A 62 -18.99 11.30 -10.50
CA MET A 62 -18.43 10.73 -9.26
C MET A 62 -19.07 9.40 -8.90
N ILE A 63 -20.38 9.25 -9.06
CA ILE A 63 -21.10 7.98 -8.88
C ILE A 63 -20.54 6.90 -9.81
N GLU A 64 -20.32 7.24 -11.07
CA GLU A 64 -19.76 6.32 -12.09
C GLU A 64 -18.29 5.98 -11.75
N ALA A 65 -17.47 6.99 -11.47
CA ALA A 65 -16.05 6.83 -11.18
C ALA A 65 -15.78 5.95 -9.96
N THR A 66 -16.67 6.00 -8.95
CA THR A 66 -16.51 5.26 -7.69
C THR A 66 -17.34 3.97 -7.61
N GLY A 67 -18.07 3.60 -8.68
CA GLY A 67 -18.87 2.38 -8.71
C GLY A 67 -20.09 2.39 -7.77
N LEU A 68 -20.74 3.55 -7.61
CA LEU A 68 -21.90 3.75 -6.74
C LEU A 68 -23.26 3.69 -7.45
N GLN A 69 -23.29 3.30 -8.75
CA GLN A 69 -24.52 3.37 -9.57
C GLN A 69 -25.70 2.60 -8.95
N VAL A 70 -25.44 1.41 -8.41
CA VAL A 70 -26.47 0.55 -7.81
C VAL A 70 -26.93 1.10 -6.44
N GLU A 71 -26.01 1.76 -5.74
CA GLU A 71 -26.23 2.22 -4.35
C GLU A 71 -26.69 3.68 -4.23
N GLN A 72 -26.70 4.43 -5.33
CA GLN A 72 -26.91 5.89 -5.32
C GLN A 72 -28.23 6.35 -4.69
N ASN A 73 -29.26 5.50 -4.70
CA ASN A 73 -30.59 5.79 -4.17
C ASN A 73 -30.82 5.17 -2.77
N LYS A 74 -29.80 4.63 -2.13
CA LYS A 74 -29.86 4.12 -0.75
C LYS A 74 -29.37 5.16 0.24
N LYS A 75 -29.84 5.08 1.47
CA LYS A 75 -29.27 5.84 2.59
C LYS A 75 -27.87 5.36 2.87
N ILE A 76 -26.95 6.29 3.16
CA ILE A 76 -25.54 6.00 3.45
C ILE A 76 -25.42 5.03 4.63
N GLY A 77 -26.28 5.16 5.65
CA GLY A 77 -26.30 4.27 6.80
C GLY A 77 -26.63 2.81 6.47
N ALA A 78 -27.30 2.53 5.35
CA ALA A 78 -27.63 1.18 4.90
C ALA A 78 -26.54 0.52 4.05
N LEU A 79 -25.44 1.24 3.75
CA LEU A 79 -24.34 0.74 2.94
C LEU A 79 -23.35 -0.09 3.75
N SER A 80 -22.67 -1.04 3.08
CA SER A 80 -21.49 -1.70 3.63
C SER A 80 -20.35 -0.71 3.87
N LYS A 81 -19.36 -1.08 4.66
CA LYS A 81 -18.18 -0.25 4.92
C LYS A 81 -17.49 0.15 3.61
N GLY A 82 -17.30 -0.77 2.67
CA GLY A 82 -16.66 -0.50 1.38
C GLY A 82 -17.44 0.51 0.54
N TYR A 83 -18.76 0.41 0.50
CA TYR A 83 -19.56 1.40 -0.20
C TYR A 83 -19.54 2.78 0.49
N ARG A 84 -19.51 2.85 1.82
CA ARG A 84 -19.30 4.12 2.53
C ARG A 84 -17.93 4.73 2.23
N GLN A 85 -16.90 3.90 2.10
CA GLN A 85 -15.57 4.36 1.68
C GLN A 85 -15.60 4.96 0.27
N ARG A 86 -16.32 4.34 -0.67
CA ARG A 86 -16.52 4.89 -2.02
C ARG A 86 -17.30 6.22 -2.01
N VAL A 87 -18.29 6.36 -1.14
CA VAL A 87 -19.00 7.65 -0.96
C VAL A 87 -18.04 8.74 -0.46
N GLY A 88 -17.19 8.41 0.51
CA GLY A 88 -16.16 9.34 0.99
C GLY A 88 -15.14 9.71 -0.08
N LEU A 89 -14.74 8.74 -0.91
CA LEU A 89 -13.84 9.01 -2.03
C LEU A 89 -14.51 9.90 -3.08
N ALA A 90 -15.79 9.65 -3.41
CA ALA A 90 -16.58 10.52 -4.30
C ALA A 90 -16.67 11.95 -3.74
N GLN A 91 -16.92 12.09 -2.42
CA GLN A 91 -16.89 13.37 -1.73
C GLN A 91 -15.53 14.07 -1.86
N ALA A 92 -14.44 13.35 -1.62
CA ALA A 92 -13.09 13.90 -1.70
C ALA A 92 -12.72 14.38 -3.12
N MET A 93 -13.30 13.77 -4.15
CA MET A 93 -13.03 14.08 -5.56
C MET A 93 -13.99 15.07 -6.21
N ILE A 94 -15.11 15.39 -5.59
CA ILE A 94 -16.22 16.10 -6.24
C ILE A 94 -15.81 17.47 -6.80
N HIS A 95 -14.91 18.17 -6.12
CA HIS A 95 -14.44 19.51 -6.51
C HIS A 95 -13.21 19.50 -7.43
N ASP A 96 -12.86 18.31 -7.96
CA ASP A 96 -11.74 18.06 -8.88
C ASP A 96 -10.36 18.50 -8.34
N PRO A 97 -9.95 18.01 -7.16
CA PRO A 97 -8.66 18.38 -6.58
C PRO A 97 -7.49 17.84 -7.39
N LYS A 98 -6.33 18.49 -7.30
CA LYS A 98 -5.07 18.02 -7.90
C LYS A 98 -4.37 16.96 -7.03
N VAL A 99 -4.61 17.01 -5.72
CA VAL A 99 -3.99 16.12 -4.74
C VAL A 99 -5.08 15.38 -3.97
N LEU A 100 -4.95 14.08 -3.83
CA LEU A 100 -5.81 13.26 -2.97
C LEU A 100 -4.98 12.75 -1.81
N ILE A 101 -5.42 13.01 -0.59
CA ILE A 101 -4.84 12.48 0.64
C ILE A 101 -5.85 11.49 1.21
N MET A 102 -5.40 10.25 1.43
CA MET A 102 -6.23 9.17 1.94
C MET A 102 -5.59 8.57 3.18
N ASP A 103 -6.36 8.50 4.25
CA ASP A 103 -5.91 7.93 5.52
C ASP A 103 -6.54 6.54 5.70
N GLU A 104 -5.71 5.50 5.71
CA GLU A 104 -6.09 4.10 5.82
C GLU A 104 -7.27 3.71 4.89
N PRO A 105 -7.19 3.96 3.57
CA PRO A 105 -8.35 3.86 2.66
C PRO A 105 -8.90 2.45 2.49
N THR A 106 -8.15 1.43 2.88
CA THR A 106 -8.47 0.01 2.69
C THR A 106 -8.81 -0.73 3.98
N THR A 107 -8.67 -0.06 5.13
CA THR A 107 -8.86 -0.70 6.45
C THR A 107 -10.27 -1.26 6.65
N GLY A 108 -10.33 -2.57 6.94
CA GLY A 108 -11.57 -3.31 7.25
C GLY A 108 -12.49 -3.54 6.05
N LEU A 109 -11.93 -3.57 4.86
CA LEU A 109 -12.57 -4.05 3.65
C LEU A 109 -12.38 -5.56 3.50
N ASP A 110 -13.35 -6.24 2.90
CA ASP A 110 -13.18 -7.62 2.46
C ASP A 110 -12.25 -7.70 1.22
N PRO A 111 -11.69 -8.89 0.88
CA PRO A 111 -10.73 -9.04 -0.20
C PRO A 111 -11.21 -8.50 -1.56
N ASN A 112 -12.48 -8.68 -1.91
CA ASN A 112 -13.02 -8.21 -3.18
C ASN A 112 -13.12 -6.68 -3.22
N GLN A 113 -13.65 -6.07 -2.15
CA GLN A 113 -13.73 -4.62 -1.99
C GLN A 113 -12.35 -3.96 -1.99
N LEU A 114 -11.38 -4.62 -1.36
CA LEU A 114 -9.99 -4.17 -1.29
C LEU A 114 -9.38 -4.10 -2.69
N GLU A 115 -9.55 -5.13 -3.52
CA GLU A 115 -9.02 -5.13 -4.89
C GLU A 115 -9.66 -4.04 -5.76
N GLU A 116 -10.96 -3.83 -5.61
CA GLU A 116 -11.69 -2.77 -6.32
C GLU A 116 -11.21 -1.36 -5.91
N ILE A 117 -10.99 -1.11 -4.62
CA ILE A 117 -10.47 0.18 -4.13
C ILE A 117 -9.01 0.39 -4.58
N ARG A 118 -8.16 -0.64 -4.55
CA ARG A 118 -6.79 -0.59 -5.11
C ARG A 118 -6.81 -0.21 -6.59
N GLY A 119 -7.66 -0.85 -7.38
CA GLY A 119 -7.83 -0.53 -8.81
C GLY A 119 -8.24 0.93 -9.03
N LEU A 120 -9.14 1.45 -8.19
CA LEU A 120 -9.59 2.83 -8.24
C LEU A 120 -8.46 3.81 -7.86
N ILE A 121 -7.72 3.54 -6.78
CA ILE A 121 -6.55 4.36 -6.37
C ILE A 121 -5.51 4.41 -7.48
N LYS A 122 -5.15 3.26 -8.08
CA LYS A 122 -4.22 3.21 -9.21
C LYS A 122 -4.69 4.03 -10.41
N LYS A 123 -5.98 3.95 -10.73
CA LYS A 123 -6.56 4.75 -11.83
C LYS A 123 -6.42 6.24 -11.55
N LEU A 124 -6.74 6.67 -10.32
CA LEU A 124 -6.63 8.06 -9.90
C LEU A 124 -5.18 8.56 -9.88
N GLY A 125 -4.23 7.72 -9.48
CA GLY A 125 -2.79 8.04 -9.47
C GLY A 125 -2.19 8.34 -10.84
N LYS A 126 -2.84 7.89 -11.94
CA LYS A 126 -2.42 8.24 -13.31
C LYS A 126 -2.73 9.70 -13.68
N GLU A 127 -3.71 10.30 -13.05
CA GLU A 127 -4.21 11.64 -13.38
C GLU A 127 -3.92 12.67 -12.30
N LYS A 128 -3.77 12.24 -11.06
CA LYS A 128 -3.64 13.09 -9.88
C LYS A 128 -2.49 12.63 -9.00
N THR A 129 -1.96 13.54 -8.18
CA THR A 129 -1.08 13.14 -7.08
C THR A 129 -1.89 12.49 -5.99
N VAL A 130 -1.61 11.22 -5.68
CA VAL A 130 -2.26 10.48 -4.60
C VAL A 130 -1.24 10.23 -3.50
N MET A 131 -1.56 10.64 -2.28
CA MET A 131 -0.83 10.34 -1.06
C MET A 131 -1.72 9.51 -0.16
N LEU A 132 -1.26 8.35 0.28
CA LEU A 132 -2.00 7.55 1.23
C LEU A 132 -1.12 7.22 2.45
N SER A 133 -1.73 7.21 3.62
CA SER A 133 -1.13 6.61 4.82
C SER A 133 -1.69 5.21 5.00
N THR A 134 -0.81 4.27 5.32
CA THR A 134 -1.21 2.91 5.68
C THR A 134 -0.11 2.21 6.48
N HIS A 135 -0.50 1.26 7.30
CA HIS A 135 0.41 0.37 8.01
C HIS A 135 0.50 -1.03 7.35
N ILE A 136 -0.20 -1.25 6.24
CA ILE A 136 -0.26 -2.53 5.52
C ILE A 136 0.70 -2.48 4.34
N MET A 137 1.88 -3.11 4.48
CA MET A 137 2.92 -3.09 3.46
C MET A 137 2.47 -3.68 2.11
N GLN A 138 1.59 -4.66 2.12
CA GLN A 138 0.99 -5.23 0.91
C GLN A 138 0.18 -4.21 0.09
N GLU A 139 -0.44 -3.21 0.77
CA GLU A 139 -1.11 -2.10 0.09
C GLU A 139 -0.09 -1.19 -0.60
N VAL A 140 1.00 -0.88 0.13
CA VAL A 140 2.07 -0.05 -0.40
C VAL A 140 2.67 -0.68 -1.66
N GLU A 141 3.00 -1.97 -1.63
CA GLU A 141 3.52 -2.72 -2.79
C GLU A 141 2.52 -2.75 -3.96
N ALA A 142 1.23 -2.85 -3.64
CA ALA A 142 0.19 -2.96 -4.66
C ALA A 142 -0.11 -1.64 -5.38
N VAL A 143 -0.04 -0.48 -4.72
CA VAL A 143 -0.58 0.79 -5.27
C VAL A 143 0.39 1.96 -5.28
N CYS A 144 1.53 1.91 -4.57
CA CYS A 144 2.44 3.04 -4.44
C CYS A 144 3.65 2.92 -5.35
N ASP A 145 4.02 4.01 -6.03
CA ASP A 145 5.26 4.12 -6.79
C ASP A 145 6.43 4.54 -5.87
N ARG A 146 6.13 5.33 -4.83
CA ARG A 146 7.10 5.89 -3.89
C ARG A 146 6.62 5.74 -2.46
N VAL A 147 7.56 5.51 -1.54
CA VAL A 147 7.30 5.26 -0.12
C VAL A 147 8.14 6.18 0.74
N ILE A 148 7.50 6.76 1.76
CA ILE A 148 8.16 7.48 2.84
C ILE A 148 7.89 6.70 4.12
N ILE A 149 8.94 6.22 4.77
CA ILE A 149 8.84 5.53 6.07
C ILE A 149 9.22 6.51 7.18
N ILE A 150 8.30 6.68 8.12
CA ILE A 150 8.50 7.54 9.29
C ILE A 150 8.60 6.65 10.53
N ASN A 151 9.65 6.84 11.32
CA ASN A 151 9.84 6.18 12.60
C ASN A 151 10.22 7.21 13.67
N LYS A 152 9.47 7.25 14.77
CA LYS A 152 9.68 8.20 15.92
C LYS A 152 9.77 9.67 15.50
N GLY A 153 9.01 10.06 14.47
CA GLY A 153 8.98 11.44 13.95
C GLY A 153 10.09 11.77 12.94
N GLU A 154 10.96 10.82 12.61
CA GLU A 154 12.03 11.00 11.62
C GLU A 154 11.75 10.20 10.34
N ILE A 155 12.10 10.77 9.19
CA ILE A 155 12.04 10.05 7.90
C ILE A 155 13.25 9.12 7.84
N VAL A 156 12.99 7.81 7.92
CA VAL A 156 14.04 6.77 7.86
C VAL A 156 14.23 6.19 6.46
N ALA A 157 13.26 6.38 5.56
CA ALA A 157 13.38 6.07 4.13
C ALA A 157 12.46 6.96 3.29
N ASN A 158 12.91 7.29 2.07
CA ASN A 158 12.13 8.06 1.10
C ASN A 158 12.62 7.70 -0.32
N ASP A 159 12.04 6.64 -0.90
CA ASP A 159 12.47 6.13 -2.20
C ASP A 159 11.32 5.43 -2.94
N THR A 160 11.59 4.94 -4.17
CA THR A 160 10.64 4.09 -4.89
C THR A 160 10.52 2.73 -4.21
N THR A 161 9.36 2.07 -4.36
CA THR A 161 9.13 0.71 -3.86
C THR A 161 10.19 -0.27 -4.37
N GLU A 162 10.55 -0.18 -5.65
CA GLU A 162 11.59 -1.02 -6.26
C GLU A 162 12.97 -0.80 -5.66
N THR A 163 13.38 0.45 -5.42
CA THR A 163 14.68 0.78 -4.83
C THR A 163 14.76 0.26 -3.40
N LEU A 164 13.69 0.44 -2.61
CA LEU A 164 13.65 -0.06 -1.24
C LEU A 164 13.75 -1.58 -1.17
N GLN A 165 13.12 -2.30 -2.09
CA GLN A 165 13.23 -3.76 -2.17
C GLN A 165 14.61 -4.24 -2.66
N LYS A 166 15.28 -3.48 -3.53
CA LYS A 166 16.62 -3.81 -4.04
C LYS A 166 17.76 -3.48 -3.08
N ASN A 167 17.57 -2.48 -2.21
CA ASN A 167 18.62 -1.99 -1.29
C ASN A 167 18.88 -2.91 -0.09
N THR A 168 18.36 -4.10 -0.07
CA THR A 168 18.69 -5.08 0.94
C THR A 168 19.94 -5.86 0.56
N THR A 169 20.86 -5.97 1.49
CA THR A 169 22.13 -6.65 1.32
C THR A 169 22.01 -8.18 1.36
N LYS A 170 20.84 -8.71 1.75
CA LYS A 170 20.65 -10.16 1.94
C LYS A 170 19.53 -10.70 1.07
N GLN A 171 19.73 -11.88 0.52
CA GLN A 171 18.69 -12.66 -0.15
C GLN A 171 18.31 -13.87 0.68
N VAL A 172 17.07 -14.31 0.53
CA VAL A 172 16.54 -15.52 1.16
C VAL A 172 16.18 -16.53 0.07
N ILE A 173 16.67 -17.75 0.23
CA ILE A 173 16.36 -18.87 -0.65
C ILE A 173 15.63 -19.91 0.18
N THR A 174 14.39 -20.22 -0.19
CA THR A 174 13.67 -21.38 0.38
C THR A 174 14.05 -22.62 -0.39
N VAL A 175 14.56 -23.62 0.32
CA VAL A 175 14.96 -24.92 -0.26
C VAL A 175 14.35 -26.06 0.57
N GLU A 176 13.82 -27.08 -0.13
CA GLU A 176 13.32 -28.30 0.47
C GLU A 176 14.13 -29.50 -0.04
N PHE A 177 14.56 -30.35 0.89
CA PHE A 177 15.29 -31.59 0.59
C PHE A 177 14.44 -32.84 0.83
N ASP A 178 14.78 -33.94 0.18
CA ASP A 178 14.14 -35.24 0.40
C ASP A 178 14.48 -35.88 1.75
N LYS A 179 15.59 -35.48 2.37
CA LYS A 179 16.10 -36.00 3.64
C LYS A 179 16.44 -34.87 4.60
N ASP A 180 16.59 -35.22 5.88
CA ASP A 180 16.99 -34.26 6.91
C ASP A 180 18.41 -33.75 6.69
N VAL A 181 18.60 -32.45 6.85
CA VAL A 181 19.89 -31.76 6.75
C VAL A 181 20.12 -30.99 8.05
N SER A 182 21.36 -30.95 8.54
CA SER A 182 21.67 -30.17 9.71
C SER A 182 21.92 -28.69 9.39
N VAL A 183 21.57 -27.79 10.29
CA VAL A 183 21.85 -26.34 10.12
C VAL A 183 23.33 -26.06 9.92
N ASN A 184 24.21 -26.80 10.63
CA ASN A 184 25.67 -26.61 10.52
C ASN A 184 26.19 -27.01 9.13
N SER A 185 25.60 -28.05 8.52
CA SER A 185 25.93 -28.46 7.17
C SER A 185 25.56 -27.40 6.13
N LEU A 186 24.40 -26.78 6.26
CA LEU A 186 23.99 -25.69 5.36
C LEU A 186 24.84 -24.42 5.56
N LYS A 187 25.18 -24.08 6.80
CA LYS A 187 26.09 -22.95 7.11
C LYS A 187 27.52 -23.16 6.65
N SER A 188 27.95 -24.41 6.41
CA SER A 188 29.27 -24.70 5.86
C SER A 188 29.38 -24.49 4.34
N ILE A 189 28.24 -24.23 3.66
CA ILE A 189 28.20 -23.96 2.22
C ILE A 189 28.72 -22.54 1.96
N GLN A 190 29.64 -22.42 1.00
CA GLN A 190 30.23 -21.13 0.67
C GLN A 190 29.14 -20.09 0.27
N GLY A 191 29.16 -18.92 0.91
CA GLY A 191 28.20 -17.84 0.66
C GLY A 191 26.92 -17.91 1.51
N VAL A 192 26.70 -19.01 2.24
CA VAL A 192 25.59 -19.09 3.20
C VAL A 192 25.98 -18.41 4.50
N GLU A 193 25.21 -17.42 4.93
CA GLU A 193 25.41 -16.73 6.20
C GLU A 193 24.62 -17.36 7.34
N ASP A 194 23.36 -17.73 7.04
CA ASP A 194 22.48 -18.36 8.03
C ASP A 194 21.50 -19.34 7.35
N ALA A 195 20.99 -20.29 8.15
CA ALA A 195 19.98 -21.26 7.70
C ALA A 195 18.98 -21.51 8.83
N ILE A 196 17.69 -21.37 8.53
CA ILE A 196 16.58 -21.50 9.49
C ILE A 196 15.64 -22.60 8.98
N LEU A 197 15.40 -23.61 9.82
CA LEU A 197 14.39 -24.63 9.51
C LEU A 197 12.99 -24.02 9.67
N ILE A 198 12.16 -24.15 8.61
CA ILE A 198 10.78 -23.65 8.63
C ILE A 198 9.84 -24.78 9.07
N ASP A 199 9.87 -25.89 8.32
CA ASP A 199 9.02 -27.03 8.55
C ASP A 199 9.66 -28.30 7.95
N GLY A 200 9.68 -29.38 8.73
CA GLY A 200 10.18 -30.68 8.29
C GLY A 200 11.57 -30.59 7.64
N LYS A 201 11.60 -30.56 6.32
CA LYS A 201 12.83 -30.55 5.51
C LYS A 201 13.02 -29.29 4.69
N THR A 202 12.21 -28.26 4.97
CA THR A 202 12.23 -26.96 4.28
C THR A 202 13.03 -25.94 5.06
N TRP A 203 13.97 -25.32 4.40
CA TRP A 203 14.92 -24.37 4.97
C TRP A 203 14.82 -23.01 4.31
N LYS A 204 14.94 -21.93 5.11
CA LYS A 204 15.32 -20.60 4.64
C LYS A 204 16.83 -20.44 4.75
N VAL A 205 17.50 -20.29 3.63
CA VAL A 205 18.93 -20.03 3.55
C VAL A 205 19.14 -18.57 3.23
N ILE A 206 19.94 -17.90 4.06
CA ILE A 206 20.23 -16.47 3.98
C ILE A 206 21.65 -16.31 3.43
N SER A 207 21.80 -15.48 2.42
CA SER A 207 23.09 -15.15 1.81
C SER A 207 23.13 -13.68 1.40
N ASP A 208 24.31 -13.19 1.02
CA ASP A 208 24.47 -11.87 0.42
C ASP A 208 23.78 -11.82 -0.96
N VAL A 209 23.17 -10.67 -1.30
CA VAL A 209 22.51 -10.47 -2.61
C VAL A 209 23.47 -10.66 -3.79
N GLU A 210 24.74 -10.30 -3.63
CA GLU A 210 25.75 -10.45 -4.68
C GLU A 210 26.13 -11.92 -4.93
N ASN A 211 25.86 -12.82 -3.98
CA ASN A 211 26.19 -14.23 -4.04
C ASN A 211 24.95 -15.10 -4.15
N ASP A 212 24.54 -15.44 -5.38
CA ASP A 212 23.46 -16.40 -5.59
C ASP A 212 23.91 -17.83 -5.26
N VAL A 213 23.63 -18.25 -4.02
CA VAL A 213 24.06 -19.57 -3.49
C VAL A 213 23.20 -20.76 -3.95
N ARG A 214 22.28 -20.58 -4.90
CA ARG A 214 21.45 -21.68 -5.40
C ARG A 214 22.29 -22.77 -6.07
N LYS A 215 23.33 -22.38 -6.77
CA LYS A 215 24.27 -23.32 -7.39
C LYS A 215 25.05 -24.14 -6.35
N GLU A 216 25.51 -23.48 -5.30
CA GLU A 216 26.22 -24.08 -4.19
C GLU A 216 25.33 -25.04 -3.39
N LEU A 217 24.07 -24.66 -3.14
CA LEU A 217 23.07 -25.52 -2.51
C LEU A 217 22.77 -26.76 -3.37
N PHE A 218 22.64 -26.59 -4.67
CA PHE A 218 22.45 -27.72 -5.59
C PHE A 218 23.66 -28.67 -5.60
N ASN A 219 24.86 -28.13 -5.70
CA ASN A 219 26.09 -28.92 -5.67
C ASN A 219 26.27 -29.66 -4.34
N TYR A 220 25.92 -29.02 -3.23
CA TYR A 220 25.88 -29.65 -1.91
C TYR A 220 24.90 -30.83 -1.90
N ALA A 221 23.70 -30.67 -2.41
CA ALA A 221 22.72 -31.74 -2.49
C ALA A 221 23.23 -32.94 -3.30
N VAL A 222 23.80 -32.70 -4.46
CA VAL A 222 24.39 -33.76 -5.30
C VAL A 222 25.52 -34.51 -4.55
N LYS A 223 26.42 -33.78 -3.89
CA LYS A 223 27.52 -34.36 -3.14
C LYS A 223 27.09 -35.26 -1.99
N HIS A 224 25.95 -34.93 -1.38
CA HIS A 224 25.42 -35.67 -0.22
C HIS A 224 24.29 -36.64 -0.54
N ASN A 225 24.06 -36.96 -1.85
CA ASN A 225 22.97 -37.82 -2.32
C ASN A 225 21.58 -37.35 -1.77
N LEU A 226 21.33 -36.05 -1.85
CA LEU A 226 20.07 -35.42 -1.53
C LEU A 226 19.38 -35.02 -2.83
N SER A 227 18.04 -35.09 -2.84
CA SER A 227 17.23 -34.49 -3.90
C SER A 227 16.68 -33.14 -3.44
N VAL A 228 16.82 -32.14 -4.28
CA VAL A 228 16.18 -30.85 -4.07
C VAL A 228 14.75 -30.95 -4.62
N LEU A 229 13.74 -30.86 -3.74
CA LEU A 229 12.32 -30.94 -4.11
C LEU A 229 11.80 -29.58 -4.56
N THR A 230 12.17 -28.52 -3.86
CA THR A 230 11.88 -27.14 -4.24
C THR A 230 13.09 -26.26 -3.97
N MET A 231 13.29 -25.23 -4.79
CA MET A 231 14.30 -24.19 -4.56
C MET A 231 13.83 -22.89 -5.18
N ASN A 232 13.45 -21.94 -4.36
CA ASN A 232 12.95 -20.63 -4.80
C ASN A 232 13.70 -19.50 -4.10
N LYS A 233 14.12 -18.51 -4.88
CA LYS A 233 14.55 -17.24 -4.33
C LYS A 233 13.31 -16.45 -3.90
N GLU A 234 13.19 -16.12 -2.61
CA GLU A 234 12.12 -15.28 -2.14
C GLU A 234 12.33 -13.86 -2.65
N GLU A 235 11.28 -13.28 -3.23
CA GLU A 235 11.26 -11.84 -3.48
C GLU A 235 11.18 -11.12 -2.14
N GLN A 236 12.02 -10.12 -1.98
CA GLN A 236 12.08 -9.40 -0.73
C GLN A 236 10.86 -8.52 -0.58
N LYS A 237 10.09 -8.77 0.46
CA LYS A 237 8.89 -8.01 0.77
C LYS A 237 9.24 -6.69 1.42
N LEU A 238 8.52 -5.64 1.06
CA LEU A 238 8.67 -4.32 1.69
C LEU A 238 8.48 -4.38 3.21
N GLU A 239 7.71 -5.36 3.69
CA GLU A 239 7.54 -5.63 5.13
C GLU A 239 8.84 -5.94 5.85
N ASP A 240 9.77 -6.67 5.22
CA ASP A 240 11.07 -7.02 5.82
C ASP A 240 11.98 -5.78 5.87
N VAL A 241 11.94 -4.95 4.82
CA VAL A 241 12.62 -3.65 4.78
C VAL A 241 12.10 -2.74 5.89
N PHE A 242 10.77 -2.63 6.01
CA PHE A 242 10.13 -1.84 7.06
C PHE A 242 10.56 -2.30 8.46
N LYS A 243 10.53 -3.62 8.72
CA LYS A 243 10.98 -4.21 10.00
C LYS A 243 12.45 -3.90 10.29
N ALA A 244 13.32 -3.96 9.27
CA ALA A 244 14.74 -3.66 9.44
C ALA A 244 14.99 -2.19 9.79
N LEU A 245 14.26 -1.26 9.15
CA LEU A 245 14.40 0.18 9.36
C LEU A 245 13.74 0.67 10.66
N THR A 246 12.75 -0.06 11.20
CA THR A 246 11.99 0.35 12.38
C THR A 246 12.34 -0.44 13.65
N LYS A 247 13.07 -1.56 13.55
CA LYS A 247 13.60 -2.28 14.72
C LYS A 247 14.71 -1.46 15.37
N LYS A 248 14.53 -1.21 16.67
CA LYS A 248 15.61 -0.92 17.62
C LYS A 248 15.79 -2.08 18.55
#